data_cbca0c9ffa8134978c8430783d9d5c71
#
_entry.id   cbca0c9ffa8134978c8430783d9d5c71
#
_cell.length_a   1.000
_cell.length_b   1.000
_cell.length_c   1.000
_cell.angle_alpha   90.00
_cell.angle_beta   90.00
_cell.angle_gamma   90.00
#
_symmetry.space_group_name_H-M   'P 1'
#
loop_
_entity.id
_entity.type
_entity.pdbx_description
1 polymer ?
#
loop_
_entity_poly.entity_id
_entity_poly.type
_entity_poly.pdbx_seq_one_letter_code
_entity_poly.pdbx_strand_id
1 'polypeptide(L)'
;LKGTPTTYNKDFQEGWLGMFETVDTMSDCLQIAAGCLATMKLNPEKMKSSLVAEMLATDLAEYLVRKGMPFRETHHISGAAVKLAVDKKVPLDQLTVDDLKPLCDKFEDDVAEIWSYEKSAESRDTEGGTSRRSVLE
;
A
#
# COMPACT_ATOMS: atom_id res chain seq x y z
N LEU A 1 3.58 6.46 33.29
CA LEU A 1 2.95 5.97 34.53
C LEU A 1 3.77 4.88 35.22
N LYS A 2 4.39 3.97 34.49
CA LYS A 2 5.21 2.89 35.07
C LYS A 2 6.48 3.46 35.71
N GLY A 3 6.69 3.22 37.01
CA GLY A 3 7.89 3.68 37.72
C GLY A 3 7.79 5.09 38.31
N THR A 4 6.59 5.69 38.26
CA THR A 4 6.37 7.03 38.85
C THR A 4 6.26 6.93 40.37
N PRO A 5 7.02 7.71 41.16
CA PRO A 5 6.93 7.72 42.62
C PRO A 5 5.59 8.33 43.09
N THR A 6 5.20 7.98 44.29
CA THR A 6 4.02 8.55 44.99
C THR A 6 4.32 9.98 45.44
N THR A 7 4.28 10.93 44.51
CA THR A 7 4.46 12.34 44.75
C THR A 7 3.48 13.17 43.92
N TYR A 8 3.49 14.50 44.05
CA TYR A 8 2.72 15.39 43.23
C TYR A 8 3.29 15.44 41.80
N ASN A 9 2.80 14.55 40.93
CA ASN A 9 3.29 14.39 39.55
C ASN A 9 2.61 15.38 38.61
N LYS A 10 3.00 16.65 38.68
CA LYS A 10 2.40 17.75 37.90
C LYS A 10 2.46 17.48 36.39
N ASP A 11 3.51 16.86 35.90
CA ASP A 11 3.69 16.53 34.48
C ASP A 11 2.54 15.72 33.89
N PHE A 12 1.87 14.89 34.71
CA PHE A 12 0.69 14.17 34.29
C PHE A 12 -0.55 15.05 34.11
N GLN A 13 -0.61 16.18 34.80
CA GLN A 13 -1.73 17.12 34.66
C GLN A 13 -1.67 17.82 33.30
N GLU A 14 -0.48 18.10 32.80
CA GLU A 14 -0.29 18.72 31.46
C GLU A 14 -0.65 17.74 30.35
N GLY A 15 -0.48 16.44 30.56
CA GLY A 15 -0.90 15.40 29.61
C GLY A 15 -2.41 15.32 29.37
N TRP A 16 -3.25 15.79 30.31
CA TRP A 16 -4.70 15.78 30.15
C TRP A 16 -5.20 16.71 29.04
N LEU A 17 -4.53 17.84 28.83
CA LEU A 17 -4.92 18.77 27.75
C LEU A 17 -4.85 18.09 26.39
N GLY A 18 -3.71 17.46 26.09
CA GLY A 18 -3.56 16.73 24.82
C GLY A 18 -4.56 15.58 24.68
N MET A 19 -4.90 14.90 25.79
CA MET A 19 -5.91 13.85 25.77
C MET A 19 -7.31 14.40 25.46
N PHE A 20 -7.73 15.48 26.11
CA PHE A 20 -9.03 16.08 25.85
C PHE A 20 -9.13 16.63 24.43
N GLU A 21 -8.13 17.34 23.95
CA GLU A 21 -8.06 17.82 22.57
C GLU A 21 -8.14 16.66 21.56
N THR A 22 -7.48 15.54 21.88
CA THR A 22 -7.54 14.32 21.04
C THR A 22 -8.96 13.75 21.01
N VAL A 23 -9.62 13.63 22.16
CA VAL A 23 -10.98 13.09 22.24
C VAL A 23 -11.96 13.97 21.46
N ASP A 24 -11.91 15.28 21.63
CA ASP A 24 -12.78 16.22 20.93
C ASP A 24 -12.54 16.17 19.43
N THR A 25 -11.29 16.28 19.00
CA THR A 25 -10.90 16.20 17.58
C THR A 25 -11.31 14.88 16.95
N MET A 26 -11.05 13.75 17.61
CA MET A 26 -11.42 12.43 17.10
C MET A 26 -12.92 12.22 17.03
N SER A 27 -13.67 12.74 18.00
CA SER A 27 -15.13 12.70 17.99
C SER A 27 -15.70 13.39 16.73
N ASP A 28 -15.21 14.58 16.43
CA ASP A 28 -15.63 15.33 15.24
C ASP A 28 -15.17 14.64 13.95
N CYS A 29 -13.93 14.18 13.89
CA CYS A 29 -13.40 13.44 12.74
C CYS A 29 -14.22 12.20 12.42
N LEU A 30 -14.62 11.42 13.43
CA LEU A 30 -15.40 10.21 13.22
C LEU A 30 -16.82 10.53 12.71
N GLN A 31 -17.47 11.59 13.20
CA GLN A 31 -18.76 12.03 12.71
C GLN A 31 -18.68 12.48 11.25
N ILE A 32 -17.66 13.27 10.89
CA ILE A 32 -17.43 13.73 9.53
C ILE A 32 -17.12 12.52 8.61
N ALA A 33 -16.28 11.61 9.03
CA ALA A 33 -15.95 10.40 8.27
C ALA A 33 -17.19 9.54 8.02
N ALA A 34 -18.02 9.33 9.04
CA ALA A 34 -19.28 8.61 8.90
C ALA A 34 -20.22 9.29 7.90
N GLY A 35 -20.34 10.61 7.96
CA GLY A 35 -21.14 11.41 7.01
C GLY A 35 -20.59 11.31 5.58
N CYS A 36 -19.27 11.36 5.40
CA CYS A 36 -18.63 11.18 4.10
C CYS A 36 -18.94 9.81 3.51
N LEU A 37 -18.80 8.74 4.28
CA LEU A 37 -19.11 7.38 3.83
C LEU A 37 -20.57 7.20 3.49
N ALA A 38 -21.49 7.75 4.33
CA ALA A 38 -22.93 7.64 4.11
C ALA A 38 -23.41 8.36 2.85
N THR A 39 -22.73 9.41 2.43
CA THR A 39 -23.12 10.24 1.27
C THR A 39 -22.25 10.03 0.04
N MET A 40 -21.22 9.19 0.15
CA MET A 40 -20.28 8.92 -0.94
C MET A 40 -20.98 8.26 -2.12
N LYS A 41 -20.72 8.78 -3.32
CA LYS A 41 -21.16 8.18 -4.59
C LYS A 41 -19.96 7.58 -5.30
N LEU A 42 -19.98 6.27 -5.48
CA LEU A 42 -18.94 5.57 -6.21
C LEU A 42 -19.14 5.75 -7.72
N ASN A 43 -18.06 5.99 -8.42
CA ASN A 43 -18.01 5.99 -9.88
C ASN A 43 -16.98 4.94 -10.34
N PRO A 44 -17.39 3.65 -10.48
CA PRO A 44 -16.49 2.55 -10.79
C PRO A 44 -15.72 2.75 -12.10
N GLU A 45 -16.37 3.31 -13.13
CA GLU A 45 -15.74 3.57 -14.44
C GLU A 45 -14.59 4.57 -14.29
N LYS A 46 -14.83 5.67 -13.57
CA LYS A 46 -13.79 6.68 -13.32
C LYS A 46 -12.67 6.11 -12.48
N MET A 47 -12.99 5.33 -11.46
CA MET A 47 -12.00 4.67 -10.60
C MET A 47 -11.11 3.74 -11.42
N LYS A 48 -11.71 2.88 -12.26
CA LYS A 48 -10.98 1.96 -13.13
C LYS A 48 -10.10 2.72 -14.14
N SER A 49 -10.62 3.75 -14.78
CA SER A 49 -9.88 4.54 -15.77
C SER A 49 -8.74 5.39 -15.18
N SER A 50 -8.68 5.51 -13.86
CA SER A 50 -7.62 6.25 -13.15
C SER A 50 -6.48 5.36 -12.67
N LEU A 51 -6.58 4.03 -12.86
CA LEU A 51 -5.50 3.11 -12.55
C LEU A 51 -4.37 3.28 -13.56
N VAL A 52 -3.13 3.28 -13.07
CA VAL A 52 -1.92 3.37 -13.88
C VAL A 52 -0.98 2.21 -13.56
N ALA A 53 -0.23 1.75 -14.56
CA ALA A 53 0.61 0.55 -14.44
C ALA A 53 1.67 0.65 -13.33
N GLU A 54 2.13 1.85 -13.02
CA GLU A 54 3.10 2.12 -11.97
C GLU A 54 2.59 1.76 -10.55
N MET A 55 1.26 1.66 -10.37
CA MET A 55 0.67 1.16 -9.12
C MET A 55 1.04 -0.30 -8.85
N LEU A 56 1.39 -1.07 -9.88
CA LEU A 56 1.80 -2.48 -9.80
C LEU A 56 3.31 -2.65 -9.53
N ALA A 57 4.05 -1.57 -9.31
CA ALA A 57 5.48 -1.65 -9.00
C ALA A 57 5.77 -2.46 -7.72
N THR A 58 4.87 -2.41 -6.74
CA THR A 58 4.99 -3.23 -5.52
C THR A 58 4.78 -4.71 -5.83
N ASP A 59 3.85 -5.04 -6.73
CA ASP A 59 3.61 -6.43 -7.16
C ASP A 59 4.85 -7.02 -7.87
N LEU A 60 5.59 -6.19 -8.61
CA LEU A 60 6.86 -6.58 -9.20
C LEU A 60 7.92 -6.92 -8.13
N ALA A 61 8.00 -6.13 -7.05
CA ALA A 61 8.88 -6.44 -5.93
C ALA A 61 8.44 -7.72 -5.21
N GLU A 62 7.14 -7.89 -4.94
CA GLU A 62 6.58 -9.09 -4.30
C GLU A 62 6.80 -10.36 -5.14
N TYR A 63 6.71 -10.26 -6.47
CA TYR A 63 7.04 -11.35 -7.38
C TYR A 63 8.46 -11.89 -7.12
N LEU A 64 9.45 -11.01 -7.03
CA LEU A 64 10.82 -11.41 -6.74
C LEU A 64 10.99 -11.94 -5.30
N VAL A 65 10.24 -11.42 -4.33
CA VAL A 65 10.22 -11.97 -2.97
C VAL A 65 9.72 -13.41 -2.97
N ARG A 66 8.66 -13.73 -3.73
CA ARG A 66 8.15 -15.10 -3.87
C ARG A 66 9.18 -16.02 -4.53
N LYS A 67 10.10 -15.47 -5.35
CA LYS A 67 11.27 -16.18 -5.90
C LYS A 67 12.48 -16.22 -4.94
N GLY A 68 12.27 -15.85 -3.65
CA GLY A 68 13.24 -16.02 -2.58
C GLY A 68 14.22 -14.87 -2.39
N MET A 69 13.94 -13.69 -2.93
CA MET A 69 14.80 -12.51 -2.74
C MET A 69 14.37 -11.68 -1.52
N PRO A 70 15.32 -11.04 -0.80
CA PRO A 70 14.99 -10.12 0.29
C PRO A 70 14.21 -8.90 -0.22
N PHE A 71 13.15 -8.49 0.48
CA PHE A 71 12.28 -7.38 0.05
C PHE A 71 13.05 -6.08 -0.23
N ARG A 72 14.07 -5.76 0.57
CA ARG A 72 14.86 -4.53 0.37
C ARG A 72 15.55 -4.51 -1.01
N GLU A 73 16.08 -5.65 -1.45
CA GLU A 73 16.71 -5.77 -2.76
C GLU A 73 15.67 -5.67 -3.87
N THR A 74 14.54 -6.37 -3.73
CA THR A 74 13.47 -6.36 -4.73
C THR A 74 12.85 -4.99 -4.89
N HIS A 75 12.77 -4.19 -3.82
CA HIS A 75 12.31 -2.80 -3.88
C HIS A 75 13.23 -1.93 -4.76
N HIS A 76 14.55 -2.09 -4.66
CA HIS A 76 15.50 -1.39 -5.53
C HIS A 76 15.38 -1.81 -6.99
N ILE A 77 15.19 -3.11 -7.24
CA ILE A 77 15.01 -3.65 -8.60
C ILE A 77 13.71 -3.13 -9.20
N SER A 78 12.61 -3.14 -8.44
CA SER A 78 11.34 -2.57 -8.88
C SER A 78 11.46 -1.07 -9.20
N GLY A 79 12.15 -0.29 -8.37
CA GLY A 79 12.44 1.11 -8.66
C GLY A 79 13.26 1.31 -9.94
N ALA A 80 14.23 0.41 -10.22
CA ALA A 80 15.00 0.43 -11.45
C ALA A 80 14.13 0.10 -12.67
N ALA A 81 13.17 -0.83 -12.55
CA ALA A 81 12.22 -1.14 -13.60
C ALA A 81 11.30 0.04 -13.92
N VAL A 82 10.78 0.74 -12.89
CA VAL A 82 9.99 1.98 -13.09
C VAL A 82 10.82 3.03 -13.82
N LYS A 83 12.07 3.24 -13.41
CA LYS A 83 12.98 4.17 -14.10
C LYS A 83 13.19 3.77 -15.56
N LEU A 84 13.40 2.49 -15.84
CA LEU A 84 13.57 1.97 -17.20
C LEU A 84 12.32 2.25 -18.05
N ALA A 85 11.12 2.06 -17.52
CA ALA A 85 9.86 2.36 -18.20
C ALA A 85 9.77 3.86 -18.56
N VAL A 86 10.11 4.75 -17.60
CA VAL A 86 10.16 6.19 -17.82
C VAL A 86 11.18 6.56 -18.90
N ASP A 87 12.39 5.99 -18.86
CA ASP A 87 13.45 6.26 -19.83
C ASP A 87 13.05 5.79 -21.24
N LYS A 88 12.32 4.67 -21.34
CA LYS A 88 11.74 4.16 -22.59
C LYS A 88 10.44 4.86 -23.02
N LYS A 89 9.85 5.67 -22.16
CA LYS A 89 8.57 6.35 -22.36
C LYS A 89 7.41 5.37 -22.63
N VAL A 90 7.39 4.26 -21.91
CA VAL A 90 6.32 3.25 -21.95
C VAL A 90 5.76 3.04 -20.55
N PRO A 91 4.51 2.62 -20.38
CA PRO A 91 3.96 2.18 -19.11
C PRO A 91 4.73 0.96 -18.58
N LEU A 92 4.73 0.78 -17.25
CA LEU A 92 5.49 -0.28 -16.58
C LEU A 92 5.08 -1.68 -17.07
N ASP A 93 3.81 -1.91 -17.35
CA ASP A 93 3.23 -3.18 -17.82
C ASP A 93 3.58 -3.51 -19.29
N GLN A 94 4.22 -2.60 -20.01
CA GLN A 94 4.73 -2.83 -21.36
C GLN A 94 6.20 -3.21 -21.39
N LEU A 95 6.88 -3.27 -20.23
CA LEU A 95 8.24 -3.83 -20.17
C LEU A 95 8.18 -5.33 -20.44
N THR A 96 9.05 -5.76 -21.34
CA THR A 96 9.21 -7.18 -21.69
C THR A 96 10.12 -7.90 -20.68
N VAL A 97 10.08 -9.23 -20.67
CA VAL A 97 11.02 -10.03 -19.87
C VAL A 97 12.47 -9.71 -20.24
N ASP A 98 12.76 -9.47 -21.50
CA ASP A 98 14.11 -9.11 -21.97
C ASP A 98 14.55 -7.73 -21.44
N ASP A 99 13.62 -6.84 -21.16
CA ASP A 99 13.90 -5.55 -20.52
C ASP A 99 14.19 -5.68 -19.03
N LEU A 100 13.54 -6.64 -18.37
CA LEU A 100 13.65 -6.86 -16.94
C LEU A 100 14.83 -7.76 -16.55
N LYS A 101 15.19 -8.74 -17.38
CA LYS A 101 16.32 -9.65 -17.13
C LYS A 101 17.66 -8.98 -16.83
N PRO A 102 18.05 -7.86 -17.47
CA PRO A 102 19.26 -7.13 -17.10
C PRO A 102 19.24 -6.53 -15.69
N LEU A 103 18.05 -6.34 -15.11
CA LEU A 103 17.89 -5.84 -13.74
C LEU A 103 17.95 -6.99 -12.72
N CYS A 104 17.42 -8.15 -13.08
CA CYS A 104 17.46 -9.36 -12.26
C CYS A 104 17.20 -10.60 -13.14
N ASP A 105 18.06 -11.61 -13.03
CA ASP A 105 17.98 -12.88 -13.77
C ASP A 105 16.77 -13.74 -13.38
N LYS A 106 16.14 -13.46 -12.22
CA LYS A 106 14.95 -14.17 -11.73
C LYS A 106 13.64 -13.77 -12.41
N PHE A 107 13.66 -12.78 -13.30
CA PHE A 107 12.50 -12.49 -14.11
C PHE A 107 12.33 -13.55 -15.20
N GLU A 108 11.15 -14.15 -15.22
CA GLU A 108 10.74 -15.20 -16.15
C GLU A 108 9.43 -14.78 -16.85
N ASP A 109 8.96 -15.59 -17.80
CA ASP A 109 7.77 -15.28 -18.62
C ASP A 109 6.49 -15.11 -17.76
N ASP A 110 6.44 -15.72 -16.57
CA ASP A 110 5.35 -15.61 -15.62
C ASP A 110 5.19 -14.19 -15.01
N VAL A 111 6.19 -13.31 -15.17
CA VAL A 111 6.09 -11.91 -14.76
C VAL A 111 4.92 -11.18 -15.42
N ALA A 112 4.52 -11.62 -16.63
CA ALA A 112 3.35 -11.05 -17.31
C ALA A 112 2.04 -11.20 -16.51
N GLU A 113 1.97 -12.13 -15.58
CA GLU A 113 0.77 -12.36 -14.77
C GLU A 113 0.54 -11.30 -13.69
N ILE A 114 1.57 -10.54 -13.31
CA ILE A 114 1.46 -9.51 -12.28
C ILE A 114 0.75 -8.25 -12.80
N TRP A 115 0.66 -8.06 -14.11
CA TRP A 115 0.06 -6.87 -14.72
C TRP A 115 -1.47 -6.91 -14.71
N SER A 116 -2.06 -7.35 -13.58
CA SER A 116 -3.50 -7.41 -13.36
C SER A 116 -3.85 -6.77 -12.03
N TYR A 117 -4.64 -5.70 -12.07
CA TYR A 117 -5.12 -5.04 -10.84
C TYR A 117 -6.00 -5.96 -9.99
N GLU A 118 -6.78 -6.84 -10.64
CA GLU A 118 -7.59 -7.83 -9.93
C GLU A 118 -6.70 -8.84 -9.19
N LYS A 119 -5.68 -9.40 -9.86
CA LYS A 119 -4.71 -10.31 -9.22
C LYS A 119 -3.95 -9.60 -8.09
N SER A 120 -3.58 -8.34 -8.28
CA SER A 120 -2.94 -7.51 -7.26
C SER A 120 -3.82 -7.40 -6.00
N ALA A 121 -5.09 -7.05 -6.15
CA ALA A 121 -6.04 -6.96 -5.03
C ALA A 121 -6.25 -8.32 -4.34
N GLU A 122 -6.48 -9.39 -5.11
CA GLU A 122 -6.73 -10.74 -4.60
C GLU A 122 -5.50 -11.38 -3.93
N SER A 123 -4.27 -10.99 -4.31
CA SER A 123 -3.05 -11.51 -3.71
C SER A 123 -2.83 -11.07 -2.25
N ARG A 124 -3.54 -10.06 -1.80
CA ARG A 124 -3.48 -9.53 -0.42
C ARG A 124 -4.54 -10.22 0.44
N ASP A 125 -4.36 -11.52 0.60
CA ASP A 125 -5.31 -12.45 1.24
C ASP A 125 -4.93 -12.76 2.70
N THR A 126 -4.68 -11.70 3.47
CA THR A 126 -4.43 -11.75 4.92
C THR A 126 -5.57 -11.05 5.64
N GLU A 127 -5.72 -11.27 6.94
CA GLU A 127 -6.70 -10.53 7.76
C GLU A 127 -6.53 -9.01 7.57
N GLY A 128 -7.63 -8.32 7.23
CA GLY A 128 -7.62 -6.90 6.87
C GLY A 128 -7.06 -6.59 5.48
N GLY A 129 -6.75 -7.60 4.67
CA GLY A 129 -6.32 -7.42 3.28
C GLY A 129 -7.45 -7.05 2.33
N THR A 130 -7.10 -6.85 1.05
CA THR A 130 -8.03 -6.39 0.02
C THR A 130 -8.63 -7.53 -0.82
N SER A 131 -8.23 -8.79 -0.58
CA SER A 131 -8.85 -9.91 -1.30
C SER A 131 -10.34 -9.99 -0.98
N ARG A 132 -11.12 -10.51 -1.92
CA ARG A 132 -12.55 -10.69 -1.71
C ARG A 132 -12.86 -11.52 -0.46
N ARG A 133 -12.05 -12.55 -0.18
CA ARG A 133 -12.18 -13.37 1.01
C ARG A 133 -11.99 -12.52 2.28
N SER A 134 -10.90 -11.77 2.37
CA SER A 134 -10.56 -10.95 3.54
C SER A 134 -11.54 -9.80 3.79
N VAL A 135 -12.25 -9.32 2.75
CA VAL A 135 -13.25 -8.25 2.89
C VAL A 135 -14.60 -8.80 3.34
N LEU A 136 -14.93 -10.07 3.04
CA LEU A 136 -16.23 -10.69 3.34
C LEU A 136 -16.23 -11.47 4.66
N GLU A 137 -15.07 -11.79 5.23
CA GLU A 137 -14.90 -12.37 6.58
C GLU A 137 -14.93 -11.29 7.65
#